data_fc2286d4649316919f31e899ca8db293
#
_entry.id   fc2286d4649316919f31e899ca8db293
#
_cell.length_a   1.000
_cell.length_b   1.000
_cell.length_c   1.000
_cell.angle_alpha   90.00
_cell.angle_beta   90.00
_cell.angle_gamma   90.00
#
_symmetry.space_group_name_H-M   'P 1'
#
loop_
_entity.id
_entity.type
_entity.pdbx_description
1 polymer ?
#
loop_
_entity_poly.entity_id
_entity_poly.type
_entity_poly.pdbx_seq_one_letter_code
_entity_poly.pdbx_strand_id
1 'polypeptide(L)'
;MSTDTDSELDLYIGAVLGKKAENVVVLDMAELTSIADVFIICSGKSNRQVNAIAEHIQVVLKKHKIKPLSVEGTKEGHWVLLDYGHVIIHVFYQAMRDFYDLDGLWVDAGRIMTPALKKLQAEEKAPEENDDM
;
A
#
# COMPACT_ATOMS: atom_id res chain seq x y z
N MET A 1 21.78 3.62 -5.37
CA MET A 1 20.77 3.42 -4.49
C MET A 1 21.25 3.19 -3.15
N SER A 2 20.72 3.85 -2.24
CA SER A 2 21.25 3.70 -0.95
C SER A 2 20.49 2.68 -0.16
N THR A 3 21.17 2.07 0.79
CA THR A 3 20.58 1.11 1.65
C THR A 3 19.53 1.78 2.50
N ASP A 4 19.74 3.07 2.80
CA ASP A 4 18.78 3.77 3.62
C ASP A 4 17.43 3.91 2.94
N THR A 5 17.40 4.09 1.63
CA THR A 5 16.16 4.18 0.91
C THR A 5 15.39 2.87 0.98
N ASP A 6 16.11 1.76 0.85
CA ASP A 6 15.43 0.47 0.91
C ASP A 6 14.92 0.20 2.31
N SER A 7 15.67 0.56 3.35
CA SER A 7 15.24 0.36 4.71
C SER A 7 14.01 1.20 5.02
N GLU A 8 14.00 2.43 4.52
CA GLU A 8 12.86 3.29 4.75
C GLU A 8 11.62 2.75 4.04
N LEU A 9 11.79 2.30 2.81
CA LEU A 9 10.67 1.75 2.05
C LEU A 9 10.10 0.53 2.77
N ASP A 10 10.95 -0.28 3.37
CA ASP A 10 10.48 -1.45 4.10
C ASP A 10 9.65 -1.05 5.32
N LEU A 11 9.92 0.08 5.95
CA LEU A 11 9.09 0.54 7.05
C LEU A 11 7.68 0.84 6.56
N TYR A 12 7.56 1.51 5.42
CA TYR A 12 6.24 1.82 4.87
C TYR A 12 5.51 0.53 4.48
N ILE A 13 6.20 -0.37 3.82
CA ILE A 13 5.59 -1.62 3.39
C ILE A 13 5.15 -2.43 4.61
N GLY A 14 5.99 -2.49 5.63
CA GLY A 14 5.63 -3.23 6.84
C GLY A 14 4.40 -2.66 7.51
N ALA A 15 4.27 -1.33 7.53
CA ALA A 15 3.10 -0.70 8.11
C ALA A 15 1.84 -1.07 7.33
N VAL A 16 1.93 -1.11 5.99
CA VAL A 16 0.80 -1.46 5.15
C VAL A 16 0.37 -2.89 5.39
N LEU A 17 1.32 -3.80 5.57
CA LEU A 17 1.00 -5.20 5.69
C LEU A 17 0.41 -5.59 7.05
N GLY A 18 0.43 -4.69 8.01
CA GLY A 18 0.11 -5.05 9.39
C GLY A 18 -1.35 -5.27 9.71
N LYS A 19 -2.29 -4.91 8.84
CA LYS A 19 -3.71 -5.07 9.10
C LYS A 19 -4.42 -5.84 8.01
N LYS A 20 -3.75 -6.82 7.45
CA LYS A 20 -4.35 -7.69 6.43
C LYS A 20 -4.79 -6.93 5.20
N ALA A 21 -4.06 -5.90 4.83
CA ALA A 21 -4.31 -5.23 3.56
C ALA A 21 -4.12 -6.24 2.43
N GLU A 22 -4.93 -6.12 1.40
CA GLU A 22 -4.91 -7.05 0.29
C GLU A 22 -4.39 -6.40 -0.98
N ASN A 23 -3.93 -7.23 -1.88
CA ASN A 23 -3.51 -6.79 -3.21
C ASN A 23 -2.52 -5.63 -3.15
N VAL A 24 -1.48 -5.81 -2.35
CA VAL A 24 -0.48 -4.78 -2.14
C VAL A 24 0.47 -4.70 -3.34
N VAL A 25 0.60 -3.51 -3.89
CA VAL A 25 1.47 -3.26 -5.03
C VAL A 25 2.32 -2.05 -4.72
N VAL A 26 3.59 -2.10 -5.04
CA VAL A 26 4.50 -0.97 -4.85
C VAL A 26 5.00 -0.56 -6.24
N LEU A 27 4.80 0.70 -6.58
CA LEU A 27 5.10 1.20 -7.92
C LEU A 27 6.18 2.26 -7.86
N ASP A 28 7.12 2.17 -8.81
CA ASP A 28 8.14 3.18 -8.97
C ASP A 28 7.56 4.29 -9.83
N MET A 29 7.36 5.44 -9.25
CA MET A 29 6.70 6.55 -9.92
C MET A 29 7.67 7.67 -10.28
N ALA A 30 8.95 7.50 -9.98
CA ALA A 30 9.90 8.60 -10.10
C ALA A 30 9.96 9.20 -11.49
N GLU A 31 9.79 8.37 -12.52
CA GLU A 31 9.87 8.90 -13.87
C GLU A 31 8.50 9.24 -14.47
N LEU A 32 7.42 8.91 -13.78
CA LEU A 32 6.09 9.16 -14.30
C LEU A 32 5.47 10.40 -13.69
N THR A 33 5.92 10.82 -12.54
CA THR A 33 5.35 11.98 -11.89
C THR A 33 6.40 12.65 -11.01
N SER A 34 6.28 13.95 -10.84
CA SER A 34 7.15 14.67 -9.92
C SER A 34 6.55 14.73 -8.53
N ILE A 35 5.35 14.18 -8.33
CA ILE A 35 4.68 14.27 -7.05
C ILE A 35 5.27 13.34 -6.02
N ALA A 36 5.65 12.16 -6.43
CA ALA A 36 6.19 11.17 -5.49
C ALA A 36 7.13 10.22 -6.21
N ASP A 37 7.98 9.57 -5.45
CA ASP A 37 8.89 8.57 -6.00
C ASP A 37 8.25 7.20 -6.00
N VAL A 38 7.39 6.92 -5.03
CA VAL A 38 6.83 5.58 -4.85
C VAL A 38 5.36 5.69 -4.48
N PHE A 39 4.53 4.86 -5.09
CA PHE A 39 3.16 4.65 -4.64
C PHE A 39 3.08 3.26 -4.03
N ILE A 40 2.43 3.15 -2.88
CA ILE A 40 2.09 1.86 -2.32
C ILE A 40 0.58 1.77 -2.36
N ILE A 41 0.04 0.74 -3.00
CA ILE A 41 -1.39 0.60 -3.20
C ILE A 41 -1.85 -0.69 -2.55
N CYS A 42 -2.91 -0.62 -1.79
CA CYS A 42 -3.47 -1.79 -1.15
C CYS A 42 -4.98 -1.63 -1.05
N SER A 43 -5.64 -2.67 -0.60
CA SER A 43 -7.10 -2.68 -0.54
C SER A 43 -7.61 -3.26 0.75
N GLY A 44 -8.81 -2.85 1.11
CA GLY A 44 -9.56 -3.45 2.20
C GLY A 44 -10.90 -3.94 1.69
N LYS A 45 -11.51 -4.86 2.39
CA LYS A 45 -12.77 -5.48 1.96
C LYS A 45 -13.99 -4.65 2.30
N SER A 46 -13.85 -3.65 3.12
CA SER A 46 -14.96 -2.78 3.49
C SER A 46 -14.41 -1.40 3.78
N ASN A 47 -15.31 -0.41 3.83
CA ASN A 47 -14.90 0.94 4.18
C ASN A 47 -14.29 0.98 5.57
N ARG A 48 -14.82 0.18 6.47
CA ARG A 48 -14.30 0.13 7.83
C ARG A 48 -12.88 -0.42 7.84
N GLN A 49 -12.63 -1.46 7.07
CA GLN A 49 -11.28 -2.02 7.00
C GLN A 49 -10.32 -1.04 6.35
N VAL A 50 -10.75 -0.33 5.33
CA VAL A 50 -9.91 0.68 4.67
C VAL A 50 -9.44 1.70 5.71
N ASN A 51 -10.37 2.19 6.52
CA ASN A 51 -10.01 3.17 7.54
C ASN A 51 -9.13 2.57 8.63
N ALA A 52 -9.37 1.31 8.98
CA ALA A 52 -8.53 0.63 9.97
C ALA A 52 -7.10 0.46 9.46
N ILE A 53 -6.95 0.12 8.18
CA ILE A 53 -5.64 -0.01 7.57
C ILE A 53 -4.94 1.34 7.59
N ALA A 54 -5.65 2.39 7.17
CA ALA A 54 -5.06 3.73 7.11
C ALA A 54 -4.63 4.21 8.50
N GLU A 55 -5.45 3.94 9.50
CA GLU A 55 -5.11 4.35 10.85
C GLU A 55 -3.91 3.58 11.37
N HIS A 56 -3.87 2.28 11.10
CA HIS A 56 -2.75 1.45 11.54
C HIS A 56 -1.43 1.91 10.93
N ILE A 57 -1.45 2.25 9.64
CA ILE A 57 -0.26 2.75 8.97
C ILE A 57 0.26 3.99 9.69
N GLN A 58 -0.65 4.90 10.00
CA GLN A 58 -0.26 6.14 10.67
C GLN A 58 0.32 5.87 12.05
N VAL A 59 -0.27 4.95 12.79
CA VAL A 59 0.20 4.63 14.13
C VAL A 59 1.60 4.02 14.09
N VAL A 60 1.81 3.07 13.18
CA VAL A 60 3.10 2.40 13.07
C VAL A 60 4.19 3.38 12.65
N LEU A 61 3.90 4.20 11.63
CA LEU A 61 4.91 5.13 11.14
C LEU A 61 5.21 6.23 12.15
N LYS A 62 4.23 6.61 12.95
CA LYS A 62 4.46 7.62 13.97
C LYS A 62 5.46 7.12 15.01
N LYS A 63 5.47 5.83 15.28
CA LYS A 63 6.44 5.27 16.22
C LYS A 63 7.86 5.43 15.70
N HIS A 64 8.01 5.57 14.41
CA HIS A 64 9.31 5.83 13.78
C HIS A 64 9.49 7.31 13.46
N LYS A 65 8.65 8.16 14.07
CA LYS A 65 8.71 9.60 13.90
C LYS A 65 8.44 10.04 12.46
N ILE A 66 7.64 9.29 11.75
CA ILE A 66 7.23 9.61 10.38
C ILE A 66 5.77 10.00 10.42
N LYS A 67 5.48 11.23 10.01
CA LYS A 67 4.11 11.73 10.00
C LYS A 67 3.72 12.13 8.60
N PRO A 68 2.45 11.93 8.22
CA PRO A 68 2.03 12.28 6.87
C PRO A 68 1.93 13.80 6.72
N LEU A 69 2.16 14.25 5.49
CA LEU A 69 1.94 15.64 5.15
C LEU A 69 0.44 15.90 5.05
N SER A 70 -0.32 14.93 4.61
CA SER A 70 -1.77 15.04 4.55
C SER A 70 -2.39 13.66 4.51
N VAL A 71 -3.64 13.57 4.93
CA VAL A 71 -4.43 12.35 4.89
C VAL A 71 -5.80 12.74 4.36
N GLU A 72 -6.25 12.10 3.28
CA GLU A 72 -7.51 12.43 2.64
C GLU A 72 -8.35 11.20 2.44
N GLY A 73 -9.65 11.36 2.43
CA GLY A 73 -10.58 10.28 2.08
C GLY A 73 -11.05 9.43 3.23
N THR A 74 -10.64 9.71 4.46
CA THR A 74 -11.01 8.86 5.59
C THR A 74 -12.50 8.89 5.87
N LYS A 75 -13.16 9.99 5.51
CA LYS A 75 -14.56 10.11 5.84
C LYS A 75 -15.40 9.05 5.14
N GLU A 76 -15.14 8.82 3.86
CA GLU A 76 -15.90 7.82 3.14
C GLU A 76 -15.28 6.45 3.14
N GLY A 77 -13.99 6.37 3.27
CA GLY A 77 -13.30 5.08 3.29
C GLY A 77 -13.30 4.34 1.97
N HIS A 78 -13.51 5.07 0.85
CA HIS A 78 -13.44 4.42 -0.46
C HIS A 78 -12.04 4.47 -1.02
N TRP A 79 -11.33 5.53 -0.78
CA TRP A 79 -9.98 5.72 -1.28
C TRP A 79 -9.31 6.68 -0.30
N VAL A 80 -8.47 6.14 0.57
CA VAL A 80 -7.74 6.96 1.51
C VAL A 80 -6.34 7.16 0.98
N LEU A 81 -5.89 8.42 0.97
CA LEU A 81 -4.57 8.76 0.47
C LEU A 81 -3.75 9.29 1.62
N LEU A 82 -2.61 8.66 1.86
CA LEU A 82 -1.69 9.07 2.92
C LEU A 82 -0.42 9.59 2.24
N ASP A 83 -0.23 10.90 2.31
CA ASP A 83 0.86 11.55 1.60
C ASP A 83 2.03 11.75 2.56
N TYR A 84 3.12 11.02 2.33
CA TYR A 84 4.32 11.14 3.14
C TYR A 84 5.45 11.85 2.37
N GLY A 85 5.09 12.51 1.27
CA GLY A 85 6.06 13.25 0.48
C GLY A 85 6.59 12.40 -0.67
N HIS A 86 7.68 11.71 -0.46
CA HIS A 86 8.24 10.88 -1.53
C HIS A 86 7.51 9.55 -1.66
N VAL A 87 6.73 9.15 -0.66
CA VAL A 87 5.93 7.92 -0.71
C VAL A 87 4.47 8.32 -0.48
N ILE A 88 3.59 7.90 -1.37
CA ILE A 88 2.17 8.10 -1.20
C ILE A 88 1.52 6.74 -1.10
N ILE A 89 0.74 6.51 -0.06
CA ILE A 89 0.07 5.25 0.17
C ILE A 89 -1.40 5.41 -0.17
N HIS A 90 -1.91 4.53 -1.01
CA HIS A 90 -3.31 4.52 -1.44
C HIS A 90 -3.97 3.29 -0.85
N VAL A 91 -5.03 3.49 -0.08
CA VAL A 91 -5.79 2.37 0.49
C VAL A 91 -7.18 2.45 -0.12
N PHE A 92 -7.55 1.44 -0.90
CA PHE A 92 -8.82 1.43 -1.61
C PHE A 92 -9.78 0.43 -1.01
N TYR A 93 -11.08 0.75 -1.09
CA TYR A 93 -12.10 -0.27 -0.95
C TYR A 93 -12.00 -1.14 -2.20
N GLN A 94 -11.81 -2.43 -2.04
CA GLN A 94 -11.51 -3.32 -3.17
C GLN A 94 -12.56 -3.25 -4.27
N ALA A 95 -13.84 -3.20 -3.90
CA ALA A 95 -14.90 -3.12 -4.90
C ALA A 95 -14.78 -1.86 -5.74
N MET A 96 -14.37 -0.75 -5.14
CA MET A 96 -14.17 0.48 -5.87
C MET A 96 -12.96 0.38 -6.80
N ARG A 97 -11.89 -0.24 -6.33
CA ARG A 97 -10.69 -0.43 -7.13
C ARG A 97 -11.00 -1.25 -8.37
N ASP A 98 -11.80 -2.32 -8.19
CA ASP A 98 -12.18 -3.17 -9.31
C ASP A 98 -13.15 -2.48 -10.26
N PHE A 99 -14.14 -1.80 -9.70
CA PHE A 99 -15.18 -1.17 -10.51
C PHE A 99 -14.61 -0.12 -11.46
N TYR A 100 -13.67 0.67 -10.98
CA TYR A 100 -13.08 1.71 -11.80
C TYR A 100 -11.79 1.29 -12.49
N ASP A 101 -11.38 0.01 -12.30
CA ASP A 101 -10.15 -0.50 -12.92
C ASP A 101 -8.99 0.46 -12.60
N LEU A 102 -8.84 0.78 -11.33
CA LEU A 102 -7.84 1.76 -10.96
C LEU A 102 -6.43 1.28 -11.24
N ASP A 103 -6.22 -0.04 -11.30
CA ASP A 103 -4.90 -0.56 -11.59
C ASP A 103 -4.44 -0.17 -13.00
N GLY A 104 -5.39 0.04 -13.90
CA GLY A 104 -5.03 0.46 -15.24
C GLY A 104 -4.39 1.83 -15.31
N LEU A 105 -4.61 2.67 -14.27
CA LEU A 105 -4.02 4.00 -14.26
C LEU A 105 -2.51 3.94 -14.13
N TRP A 106 -1.98 2.85 -13.61
CA TRP A 106 -0.56 2.77 -13.34
C TRP A 106 0.12 1.62 -14.07
N VAL A 107 -0.46 1.22 -15.19
CA VAL A 107 0.05 0.07 -15.91
C VAL A 107 1.48 0.27 -16.40
N ASP A 108 1.87 1.52 -16.64
CA ASP A 108 3.22 1.78 -17.13
C ASP A 108 4.26 1.93 -16.03
N ALA A 109 3.85 1.89 -14.79
CA ALA A 109 4.80 2.06 -13.69
C ALA A 109 5.53 0.76 -13.42
N GLY A 110 6.82 0.85 -13.13
CA GLY A 110 7.58 -0.33 -12.74
C GLY A 110 7.17 -0.78 -11.37
N ARG A 111 7.14 -2.07 -11.16
CA ARG A 111 6.79 -2.63 -9.86
C ARG A 111 8.03 -2.89 -9.05
N ILE A 112 7.98 -2.52 -7.79
CA ILE A 112 9.08 -2.72 -6.88
C ILE A 112 8.76 -3.93 -6.02
N MET A 113 9.70 -4.86 -5.95
CA MET A 113 9.51 -6.06 -5.17
C MET A 113 10.53 -6.09 -4.05
N THR A 114 10.07 -6.17 -2.82
CA THR A 114 10.96 -6.25 -1.68
C THR A 114 10.84 -7.64 -1.08
N PRO A 115 11.76 -8.04 -0.21
CA PRO A 115 11.64 -9.34 0.44
C PRO A 115 10.32 -9.51 1.17
N ALA A 116 9.81 -8.46 1.81
CA ALA A 116 8.56 -8.55 2.52
C ALA A 116 7.40 -8.83 1.58
N LEU A 117 7.37 -8.15 0.42
CA LEU A 117 6.31 -8.36 -0.54
C LEU A 117 6.42 -9.72 -1.19
N LYS A 118 7.63 -10.17 -1.44
CA LYS A 118 7.82 -11.46 -2.06
C LYS A 118 7.31 -12.55 -1.15
N LYS A 119 7.58 -12.42 0.14
CA LYS A 119 7.11 -13.39 1.10
C LYS A 119 5.59 -13.39 1.17
N LEU A 120 4.98 -12.21 1.18
CA LEU A 120 3.54 -12.11 1.22
C LEU A 120 2.91 -12.75 0.01
N GLN A 121 3.44 -12.52 -1.17
CA GLN A 121 2.87 -13.10 -2.37
C GLN A 121 3.02 -14.62 -2.38
N ALA A 122 4.09 -15.12 -1.85
CA ALA A 122 4.27 -16.56 -1.75
C ALA A 122 3.23 -17.16 -0.82
N GLU A 123 2.93 -16.45 0.28
CA GLU A 123 1.94 -16.94 1.20
C GLU A 123 0.54 -16.89 0.60
N GLU A 124 0.26 -15.86 -0.20
CA GLU A 124 -1.04 -15.77 -0.83
C GLU A 124 -1.25 -16.85 -1.87
N LYS A 125 -0.19 -17.24 -2.55
CA LYS A 125 -0.32 -18.27 -3.52
C LYS A 125 -0.23 -19.63 -2.90
N ALA A 126 0.18 -19.71 -1.65
CA ALA A 126 0.36 -20.98 -1.07
C ALA A 126 -0.95 -21.50 -0.75
N PRO A 127 -1.00 -22.57 -0.68
CA PRO A 127 -1.93 -23.46 -0.77
C PRO A 127 -3.14 -23.36 -0.08
N GLU A 128 -3.87 -22.53 -0.53
CA GLU A 128 -5.11 -22.56 -0.10
C GLU A 128 -5.74 -23.77 -0.52
N GLU A 129 -5.21 -24.38 -1.46
CA GLU A 129 -5.78 -25.57 -1.93
C GLU A 129 -5.81 -26.54 -0.85
N ASN A 130 -5.07 -26.36 0.15
CA ASN A 130 -5.10 -27.30 1.17
C ASN A 130 -6.40 -27.33 1.84
N ASP A 131 -7.04 -26.24 1.77
CA ASP A 131 -8.21 -26.24 2.48
C ASP A 131 -9.24 -27.04 1.91
N ASP A 132 -9.06 -27.42 0.79
CA ASP A 132 -10.01 -28.11 0.20
C ASP A 132 -10.19 -29.35 0.47
N MET A 133 -9.52 -29.81 1.04
CA MET A 133 -9.65 -31.11 1.17
C MET A 133 -10.59 -31.46 2.12
#